data_f9d65c1eb85783d111cbb5d45541ec0e
#
_entry.id   f9d65c1eb85783d111cbb5d45541ec0e
#
_cell.length_a   1.000
_cell.length_b   1.000
_cell.length_c   1.000
_cell.angle_alpha   90.00
_cell.angle_beta   90.00
_cell.angle_gamma   90.00
#
_symmetry.space_group_name_H-M   'P 1'
#
loop_
_entity.id
_entity.type
_entity.pdbx_description
1 polymer ?
#
loop_
_entity_poly.entity_id
_entity_poly.type
_entity_poly.pdbx_seq_one_letter_code
_entity_poly.pdbx_strand_id
1 'polypeptide(L)'
;MKRLLVIALMITLTACGGSGKKTEQADTNATPTMSPAEIAAEVYYGDSSEESVSAESAEETPEPTSTPAPVTIDFDKCYQQMREEGATELYDFVQDFYVGLQEDGKTINISIIVDEATDPQKALEYTHMLIKELNYYAAEQDKTLEAASSESYGGLYDKYHALVGVATPSTTDDVDKYLIYDAVTYPGQFVSLKK
;
A
#
# COMPACT_ATOMS: atom_id res chain seq x y z
N MET A 1 -15.51 -42.48 -1.19
CA MET A 1 -16.74 -42.28 -1.98
C MET A 1 -16.68 -40.87 -2.56
N LYS A 2 -16.43 -40.79 -3.87
CA LYS A 2 -16.28 -39.53 -4.62
C LYS A 2 -17.66 -39.03 -5.00
N ARG A 3 -18.02 -37.79 -4.68
CA ARG A 3 -19.17 -37.08 -5.24
C ARG A 3 -18.67 -35.94 -6.11
N LEU A 4 -18.66 -36.17 -7.42
CA LEU A 4 -18.56 -35.15 -8.46
C LEU A 4 -19.88 -34.34 -8.44
N LEU A 5 -19.76 -33.03 -8.30
CA LEU A 5 -20.85 -32.09 -8.56
C LEU A 5 -20.51 -31.31 -9.84
N VAL A 6 -21.17 -31.70 -10.93
CA VAL A 6 -21.08 -31.02 -12.22
C VAL A 6 -22.13 -29.91 -12.21
N ILE A 7 -21.71 -28.66 -12.25
CA ILE A 7 -22.61 -27.50 -12.45
C ILE A 7 -22.42 -27.05 -13.90
N ALA A 8 -23.43 -27.35 -14.73
CA ALA A 8 -23.52 -26.84 -16.09
C ALA A 8 -24.10 -25.41 -16.05
N LEU A 9 -23.32 -24.42 -16.47
CA LEU A 9 -23.75 -23.04 -16.64
C LEU A 9 -24.15 -22.81 -18.10
N MET A 10 -25.45 -22.60 -18.34
CA MET A 10 -25.96 -22.20 -19.66
C MET A 10 -25.74 -20.69 -19.87
N ILE A 11 -24.99 -20.36 -20.92
CA ILE A 11 -24.84 -18.98 -21.40
C ILE A 11 -25.91 -18.73 -22.48
N THR A 12 -26.84 -17.82 -22.20
CA THR A 12 -27.76 -17.27 -23.21
C THR A 12 -27.17 -15.99 -23.78
N LEU A 13 -26.74 -16.04 -25.05
CA LEU A 13 -26.48 -14.82 -25.85
C LEU A 13 -27.79 -14.16 -26.23
N THR A 14 -27.94 -12.88 -25.88
CA THR A 14 -28.95 -12.01 -26.48
C THR A 14 -28.22 -10.91 -27.24
N ALA A 15 -28.21 -11.03 -28.56
CA ALA A 15 -27.80 -9.96 -29.46
C ALA A 15 -29.01 -9.07 -29.75
N CYS A 16 -28.88 -7.77 -29.60
CA CYS A 16 -29.81 -6.81 -30.26
C CYS A 16 -29.04 -5.58 -30.72
N GLY A 17 -28.99 -5.40 -32.04
CA GLY A 17 -28.38 -4.27 -32.69
C GLY A 17 -29.35 -3.06 -32.69
N GLY A 18 -28.76 -1.88 -32.84
CA GLY A 18 -29.49 -0.62 -32.98
C GLY A 18 -28.57 0.50 -33.46
N SER A 19 -28.67 0.79 -34.75
CA SER A 19 -28.02 1.90 -35.45
C SER A 19 -28.79 3.21 -35.19
N GLY A 20 -28.08 4.33 -34.87
CA GLY A 20 -28.74 5.65 -34.73
C GLY A 20 -27.74 6.81 -34.72
N LYS A 21 -27.86 7.65 -35.71
CA LYS A 21 -27.09 8.84 -36.15
C LYS A 21 -26.87 9.94 -35.10
N LYS A 22 -25.70 10.59 -35.24
CA LYS A 22 -25.34 12.03 -35.15
C LYS A 22 -26.28 12.98 -34.40
N THR A 23 -25.70 13.72 -33.43
CA THR A 23 -25.73 15.21 -33.44
C THR A 23 -24.62 15.73 -32.55
N GLU A 24 -23.81 16.67 -33.09
CA GLU A 24 -22.85 17.50 -32.36
C GLU A 24 -23.60 18.45 -31.41
N GLN A 25 -23.09 18.58 -30.19
CA GLN A 25 -23.13 19.89 -29.51
C GLN A 25 -22.04 19.91 -28.43
N ALA A 26 -21.13 20.84 -28.60
CA ALA A 26 -20.11 21.19 -27.65
C ALA A 26 -20.76 21.84 -26.44
N ASP A 27 -20.41 21.38 -25.23
CA ASP A 27 -20.47 22.21 -24.04
C ASP A 27 -19.24 21.95 -23.19
N THR A 28 -18.46 23.01 -23.07
CA THR A 28 -17.27 23.16 -22.26
C THR A 28 -17.67 23.20 -20.80
N ASN A 29 -17.39 22.12 -20.08
CA ASN A 29 -17.21 22.21 -18.63
C ASN A 29 -16.09 21.24 -18.25
N ALA A 30 -14.84 21.75 -18.33
CA ALA A 30 -13.67 21.05 -17.88
C ALA A 30 -13.69 21.04 -16.33
N THR A 31 -14.16 19.96 -15.77
CA THR A 31 -13.81 19.61 -14.38
C THR A 31 -12.35 19.16 -14.39
N PRO A 32 -11.45 19.77 -13.63
CA PRO A 32 -10.09 19.30 -13.55
C PRO A 32 -10.09 17.90 -12.93
N THR A 33 -9.75 16.91 -13.72
CA THR A 33 -9.50 15.54 -13.23
C THR A 33 -8.15 15.59 -12.51
N MET A 34 -8.18 15.66 -11.19
CA MET A 34 -6.97 15.50 -10.37
C MET A 34 -6.44 14.09 -10.54
N SER A 35 -5.14 13.96 -10.71
CA SER A 35 -4.48 12.66 -10.81
C SER A 35 -4.52 11.94 -9.45
N PRO A 36 -4.51 10.61 -9.40
CA PRO A 36 -4.47 9.86 -8.13
C PRO A 36 -3.32 10.24 -7.20
N ALA A 37 -2.22 10.77 -7.76
CA ALA A 37 -1.07 11.27 -7.00
C ALA A 37 -1.36 12.58 -6.24
N GLU A 38 -2.29 13.42 -6.71
CA GLU A 38 -2.68 14.66 -6.01
C GLU A 38 -3.64 14.40 -4.86
N ILE A 39 -4.49 13.38 -4.96
CA ILE A 39 -5.43 13.00 -3.89
C ILE A 39 -4.66 12.47 -2.66
N ALA A 40 -3.56 11.76 -2.88
CA ALA A 40 -2.72 11.26 -1.79
C ALA A 40 -1.95 12.36 -1.04
N ALA A 41 -1.70 13.52 -1.69
CA ALA A 41 -0.95 14.62 -1.07
C ALA A 41 -1.82 15.51 -0.16
N GLU A 42 -3.12 15.65 -0.43
CA GLU A 42 -3.99 16.52 0.37
C GLU A 42 -4.48 15.90 1.69
N VAL A 43 -4.49 14.57 1.80
CA VAL A 43 -4.94 13.89 3.03
C VAL A 43 -3.88 13.90 4.15
N TYR A 44 -2.60 14.18 3.81
CA TYR A 44 -1.48 14.05 4.75
C TYR A 44 -0.98 15.33 5.38
N TYR A 45 -1.45 16.52 4.96
CA TYR A 45 -1.04 17.80 5.56
C TYR A 45 -2.20 18.48 6.29
N GLY A 46 -2.53 17.97 7.47
CA GLY A 46 -3.31 18.68 8.47
C GLY A 46 -2.46 19.81 9.06
N ASP A 47 -2.95 21.03 8.87
CA ASP A 47 -2.44 22.30 9.34
C ASP A 47 -2.17 22.30 10.86
N SER A 48 -0.91 22.51 11.26
CA SER A 48 -0.51 22.79 12.63
C SER A 48 -0.34 24.28 12.79
N SER A 49 -1.40 24.96 13.25
CA SER A 49 -1.35 26.36 13.67
C SER A 49 -0.52 26.50 14.94
N GLU A 50 0.53 27.31 14.85
CA GLU A 50 1.36 27.73 15.96
C GLU A 50 0.56 28.63 16.90
N GLU A 51 0.44 28.27 18.17
CA GLU A 51 0.08 29.19 19.25
C GLU A 51 1.23 29.28 20.24
N SER A 52 1.92 30.43 20.19
CA SER A 52 2.98 30.79 21.09
C SER A 52 2.40 31.22 22.44
N VAL A 53 2.76 30.56 23.53
CA VAL A 53 2.55 31.10 24.89
C VAL A 53 3.87 31.08 25.67
N SER A 54 4.11 32.25 26.23
CA SER A 54 5.28 32.72 26.93
C SER A 54 5.65 31.96 28.19
N ALA A 55 6.94 32.02 28.49
CA ALA A 55 7.68 31.42 29.59
C ALA A 55 7.13 31.69 30.98
N GLU A 56 7.16 30.69 31.85
CA GLU A 56 7.48 30.86 33.27
C GLU A 56 8.36 29.68 33.74
N SER A 57 9.50 30.06 34.31
CA SER A 57 10.56 29.20 34.81
C SER A 57 10.13 28.53 36.11
N ALA A 58 10.07 27.21 36.13
CA ALA A 58 10.17 26.40 37.34
C ALA A 58 11.23 25.33 37.12
N GLU A 59 12.28 25.41 37.93
CA GLU A 59 13.41 24.46 37.97
C GLU A 59 12.91 23.13 38.60
N GLU A 60 12.42 22.19 37.75
CA GLU A 60 12.11 20.84 38.19
C GLU A 60 13.32 19.92 37.93
N THR A 61 13.81 19.30 39.01
CA THR A 61 14.79 18.23 39.02
C THR A 61 14.32 17.13 38.08
N PRO A 62 15.14 16.69 37.09
CA PRO A 62 14.70 15.64 36.18
C PRO A 62 14.57 14.31 36.93
N GLU A 63 13.32 13.85 37.05
CA GLU A 63 13.05 12.45 37.38
C GLU A 63 13.73 11.54 36.34
N PRO A 64 14.28 10.37 36.72
CA PRO A 64 14.88 9.46 35.79
C PRO A 64 13.79 8.98 34.79
N THR A 65 13.87 9.50 33.58
CA THR A 65 13.01 9.07 32.48
C THR A 65 13.21 7.59 32.25
N SER A 66 12.24 6.78 32.66
CA SER A 66 12.22 5.36 32.36
C SER A 66 12.17 5.24 30.84
N THR A 67 13.19 4.67 30.21
CA THR A 67 13.19 4.33 28.78
C THR A 67 12.00 3.42 28.53
N PRO A 68 11.06 3.80 27.65
CA PRO A 68 9.93 2.95 27.35
C PRO A 68 10.41 1.59 26.85
N ALA A 69 9.73 0.52 27.26
CA ALA A 69 10.01 -0.80 26.73
C ALA A 69 9.85 -0.79 25.20
N PRO A 70 10.69 -1.52 24.45
CA PRO A 70 10.57 -1.58 22.99
C PRO A 70 9.18 -2.09 22.59
N VAL A 71 8.47 -1.33 21.77
CA VAL A 71 7.17 -1.72 21.22
C VAL A 71 7.42 -2.79 20.16
N THR A 72 6.69 -3.90 20.25
CA THR A 72 6.68 -4.94 19.21
C THR A 72 5.52 -4.69 18.28
N ILE A 73 5.78 -4.58 16.97
CA ILE A 73 4.76 -4.39 15.94
C ILE A 73 4.05 -5.72 15.67
N ASP A 74 2.74 -5.70 15.73
CA ASP A 74 1.86 -6.79 15.31
C ASP A 74 1.56 -6.65 13.80
N PHE A 75 2.30 -7.37 12.97
CA PHE A 75 2.17 -7.33 11.51
C PHE A 75 0.86 -7.99 11.02
N ASP A 76 0.32 -8.97 11.75
CA ASP A 76 -0.97 -9.57 11.41
C ASP A 76 -2.08 -8.53 11.55
N LYS A 77 -2.01 -7.70 12.59
CA LYS A 77 -2.94 -6.58 12.78
C LYS A 77 -2.79 -5.54 11.67
N CYS A 78 -1.56 -5.15 11.28
CA CYS A 78 -1.33 -4.24 10.16
C CYS A 78 -1.97 -4.80 8.89
N TYR A 79 -1.70 -6.07 8.57
CA TYR A 79 -2.25 -6.73 7.38
C TYR A 79 -3.77 -6.74 7.36
N GLN A 80 -4.42 -7.06 8.50
CA GLN A 80 -5.89 -7.04 8.60
C GLN A 80 -6.45 -5.63 8.37
N GLN A 81 -5.87 -4.61 8.97
CA GLN A 81 -6.29 -3.22 8.79
C GLN A 81 -6.18 -2.78 7.33
N MET A 82 -5.05 -3.07 6.66
CA MET A 82 -4.86 -2.79 5.24
C MET A 82 -5.93 -3.47 4.36
N ARG A 83 -6.32 -4.70 4.69
CA ARG A 83 -7.40 -5.41 3.97
C ARG A 83 -8.77 -4.81 4.23
N GLU A 84 -9.07 -4.42 5.45
CA GLU A 84 -10.37 -3.84 5.84
C GLU A 84 -10.58 -2.45 5.23
N GLU A 85 -9.52 -1.67 5.04
CA GLU A 85 -9.58 -0.35 4.41
C GLU A 85 -9.53 -0.40 2.88
N GLY A 86 -9.54 -1.59 2.30
CA GLY A 86 -9.75 -1.77 0.86
C GLY A 86 -8.51 -1.53 0.01
N ALA A 87 -7.31 -1.84 0.51
CA ALA A 87 -6.07 -1.70 -0.24
C ALA A 87 -6.07 -2.40 -1.62
N THR A 88 -6.92 -3.42 -1.81
CA THR A 88 -7.15 -4.07 -3.12
C THR A 88 -8.35 -3.48 -3.87
N GLU A 89 -9.38 -2.98 -3.18
CA GLU A 89 -10.62 -2.52 -3.81
C GLU A 89 -10.44 -1.24 -4.63
N LEU A 90 -9.45 -0.42 -4.28
CA LEU A 90 -9.12 0.83 -4.99
C LEU A 90 -8.38 0.60 -6.31
N TYR A 91 -7.86 -0.62 -6.52
CA TYR A 91 -7.00 -0.96 -7.66
C TYR A 91 -7.50 -2.25 -8.31
N ASP A 92 -8.30 -2.11 -9.35
CA ASP A 92 -8.97 -3.20 -10.07
C ASP A 92 -8.02 -4.26 -10.68
N PHE A 93 -6.74 -3.92 -10.82
CA PHE A 93 -5.70 -4.82 -11.31
C PHE A 93 -5.01 -5.63 -10.19
N VAL A 94 -5.27 -5.34 -8.91
CA VAL A 94 -4.68 -6.07 -7.78
C VAL A 94 -5.62 -7.21 -7.37
N GLN A 95 -5.14 -8.44 -7.50
CA GLN A 95 -5.92 -9.63 -7.15
C GLN A 95 -5.81 -9.97 -5.67
N ASP A 96 -4.60 -9.89 -5.12
CA ASP A 96 -4.35 -10.17 -3.71
C ASP A 96 -3.02 -9.58 -3.26
N PHE A 97 -2.85 -9.43 -1.94
CA PHE A 97 -1.56 -9.15 -1.33
C PHE A 97 -1.43 -9.84 0.03
N TYR A 98 -0.21 -10.01 0.47
CA TYR A 98 0.13 -10.56 1.78
C TYR A 98 1.26 -9.75 2.41
N VAL A 99 1.16 -9.53 3.72
CA VAL A 99 2.19 -8.94 4.56
C VAL A 99 2.37 -9.81 5.79
N GLY A 100 3.61 -10.17 6.12
CA GLY A 100 3.90 -10.94 7.33
C GLY A 100 5.36 -10.90 7.72
N LEU A 101 5.64 -11.05 9.02
CA LEU A 101 7.01 -11.12 9.54
C LEU A 101 7.55 -12.53 9.37
N GLN A 102 8.78 -12.65 8.89
CA GLN A 102 9.47 -13.94 8.78
C GLN A 102 9.94 -14.44 10.16
N GLU A 103 10.33 -15.71 10.24
CA GLU A 103 10.80 -16.36 11.48
C GLU A 103 12.06 -15.73 12.09
N ASP A 104 12.81 -14.96 11.29
CA ASP A 104 13.99 -14.22 11.75
C ASP A 104 13.64 -13.03 12.65
N GLY A 105 12.35 -12.65 12.71
CA GLY A 105 11.81 -11.54 13.48
C GLY A 105 12.27 -10.16 13.01
N LYS A 106 12.83 -10.04 11.79
CA LYS A 106 13.39 -8.80 11.24
C LYS A 106 13.01 -8.54 9.79
N THR A 107 12.67 -9.58 9.04
CA THR A 107 12.34 -9.47 7.62
C THR A 107 10.83 -9.54 7.44
N ILE A 108 10.25 -8.50 6.87
CA ILE A 108 8.85 -8.44 6.46
C ILE A 108 8.77 -9.00 5.05
N ASN A 109 7.89 -9.97 4.80
CA ASN A 109 7.58 -10.45 3.47
C ASN A 109 6.34 -9.71 2.95
N ILE A 110 6.47 -9.04 1.80
CA ILE A 110 5.40 -8.34 1.08
C ILE A 110 5.24 -9.03 -0.28
N SER A 111 4.13 -9.71 -0.49
CA SER A 111 3.81 -10.39 -1.75
C SER A 111 2.56 -9.80 -2.34
N ILE A 112 2.59 -9.46 -3.63
CA ILE A 112 1.48 -8.83 -4.36
C ILE A 112 1.23 -9.64 -5.63
N ILE A 113 -0.05 -9.95 -5.88
CA ILE A 113 -0.50 -10.59 -7.12
C ILE A 113 -1.33 -9.58 -7.91
N VAL A 114 -0.90 -9.32 -9.13
CA VAL A 114 -1.59 -8.41 -10.06
C VAL A 114 -2.08 -9.16 -11.30
N ASP A 115 -3.01 -8.56 -12.04
CA ASP A 115 -3.51 -9.15 -13.29
C ASP A 115 -2.40 -9.33 -14.34
N GLU A 116 -2.57 -10.32 -15.22
CA GLU A 116 -1.61 -10.63 -16.31
C GLU A 116 -1.35 -9.45 -17.25
N ALA A 117 -2.33 -8.56 -17.43
CA ALA A 117 -2.23 -7.41 -18.32
C ALA A 117 -1.82 -6.11 -17.59
N THR A 118 -1.43 -6.21 -16.31
CA THR A 118 -1.05 -5.02 -15.52
C THR A 118 0.20 -4.35 -16.09
N ASP A 119 0.11 -3.05 -16.29
CA ASP A 119 1.27 -2.24 -16.62
C ASP A 119 2.29 -2.29 -15.46
N PRO A 120 3.56 -2.64 -15.72
CA PRO A 120 4.58 -2.74 -14.68
C PRO A 120 4.76 -1.45 -13.86
N GLN A 121 4.58 -0.28 -14.48
CA GLN A 121 4.70 0.99 -13.77
C GLN A 121 3.55 1.20 -12.77
N LYS A 122 2.32 0.82 -13.13
CA LYS A 122 1.18 0.84 -12.20
C LYS A 122 1.38 -0.12 -11.03
N ALA A 123 1.94 -1.31 -11.31
CA ALA A 123 2.28 -2.26 -10.25
C ALA A 123 3.34 -1.68 -9.31
N LEU A 124 4.32 -0.95 -9.83
CA LEU A 124 5.34 -0.28 -9.02
C LEU A 124 4.76 0.84 -8.15
N GLU A 125 3.89 1.67 -8.71
CA GLU A 125 3.21 2.76 -7.98
C GLU A 125 2.36 2.21 -6.83
N TYR A 126 1.58 1.17 -7.09
CA TYR A 126 0.83 0.46 -6.04
C TYR A 126 1.74 -0.11 -4.97
N THR A 127 2.86 -0.71 -5.36
CA THR A 127 3.83 -1.29 -4.41
C THR A 127 4.41 -0.21 -3.49
N HIS A 128 4.77 0.95 -4.02
CA HIS A 128 5.24 2.08 -3.21
C HIS A 128 4.19 2.55 -2.21
N MET A 129 2.92 2.63 -2.64
CA MET A 129 1.82 3.00 -1.77
C MET A 129 1.65 1.97 -0.64
N LEU A 130 1.59 0.67 -0.96
CA LEU A 130 1.39 -0.41 0.01
C LEU A 130 2.50 -0.45 1.08
N ILE A 131 3.77 -0.23 0.69
CA ILE A 131 4.92 -0.18 1.60
C ILE A 131 4.78 1.00 2.58
N LYS A 132 4.33 2.17 2.11
CA LYS A 132 4.09 3.35 2.97
C LYS A 132 2.90 3.16 3.89
N GLU A 133 1.85 2.52 3.41
CA GLU A 133 0.67 2.20 4.19
C GLU A 133 0.98 1.24 5.33
N LEU A 134 1.85 0.24 5.10
CA LEU A 134 2.33 -0.64 6.16
C LEU A 134 3.06 0.15 7.27
N ASN A 135 3.90 1.13 6.90
CA ASN A 135 4.54 2.01 7.88
C ASN A 135 3.49 2.82 8.67
N TYR A 136 2.42 3.28 8.02
CA TYR A 136 1.35 4.03 8.68
C TYR A 136 0.69 3.18 9.78
N TYR A 137 0.26 1.94 9.49
CA TYR A 137 -0.37 1.07 10.51
C TYR A 137 0.62 0.61 11.59
N ALA A 138 1.90 0.44 11.26
CA ALA A 138 2.94 0.19 12.24
C ALA A 138 3.13 1.39 13.18
N ALA A 139 3.10 2.62 12.65
CA ALA A 139 3.19 3.86 13.44
C ALA A 139 1.96 4.11 14.33
N GLU A 140 0.82 3.50 14.03
CA GLU A 140 -0.31 3.50 14.95
C GLU A 140 -0.05 2.71 16.22
N GLN A 141 0.79 1.66 16.12
CA GLN A 141 1.19 0.82 17.24
C GLN A 141 2.44 1.37 17.95
N ASP A 142 3.38 1.96 17.22
CA ASP A 142 4.59 2.57 17.76
C ASP A 142 4.74 4.01 17.26
N LYS A 143 4.30 4.97 18.07
CA LYS A 143 4.33 6.41 17.76
C LYS A 143 5.74 7.01 17.65
N THR A 144 6.79 6.23 17.87
CA THR A 144 8.18 6.64 17.64
C THR A 144 8.64 6.43 16.19
N LEU A 145 7.85 5.76 15.36
CA LEU A 145 8.16 5.58 13.95
C LEU A 145 7.88 6.85 13.16
N GLU A 146 8.83 7.25 12.34
CA GLU A 146 8.66 8.39 11.44
C GLU A 146 7.63 8.08 10.35
N ALA A 147 6.85 9.09 9.96
CA ALA A 147 5.90 8.98 8.87
C ALA A 147 6.62 8.80 7.53
N ALA A 148 5.96 8.11 6.59
CA ALA A 148 6.44 8.04 5.20
C ALA A 148 6.38 9.42 4.52
N SER A 149 7.25 9.64 3.54
CA SER A 149 7.33 10.88 2.75
C SER A 149 7.54 10.60 1.26
N SER A 150 7.79 11.63 0.46
CA SER A 150 8.22 11.46 -0.94
C SER A 150 9.60 10.81 -1.08
N GLU A 151 10.46 10.92 -0.05
CA GLU A 151 11.85 10.45 -0.06
C GLU A 151 12.09 9.26 0.89
N SER A 152 11.04 8.78 1.58
CA SER A 152 11.17 7.74 2.60
C SER A 152 9.89 6.88 2.69
N TYR A 153 10.07 5.60 2.91
CA TYR A 153 8.99 4.69 3.30
C TYR A 153 8.58 4.79 4.78
N GLY A 154 9.36 5.54 5.60
CA GLY A 154 9.10 5.76 7.01
C GLY A 154 9.92 4.90 7.97
N GLY A 155 9.84 5.21 9.27
CA GLY A 155 10.71 4.70 10.32
C GLY A 155 10.58 3.21 10.63
N LEU A 156 9.56 2.52 10.11
CA LEU A 156 9.46 1.06 10.20
C LEU A 156 10.70 0.38 9.61
N TYR A 157 11.21 0.90 8.50
CA TYR A 157 12.32 0.32 7.74
C TYR A 157 13.72 0.67 8.30
N ASP A 158 13.78 1.42 9.39
CA ASP A 158 14.97 1.51 10.24
C ASP A 158 15.11 0.29 11.18
N LYS A 159 13.98 -0.34 11.52
CA LYS A 159 13.90 -1.46 12.47
C LYS A 159 13.78 -2.81 11.77
N TYR A 160 13.14 -2.85 10.61
CA TYR A 160 12.84 -4.06 9.84
C TYR A 160 13.27 -3.90 8.39
N HIS A 161 13.67 -4.98 7.76
CA HIS A 161 13.84 -5.05 6.31
C HIS A 161 12.56 -5.56 5.68
N ALA A 162 12.30 -5.23 4.40
CA ALA A 162 11.23 -5.85 3.66
C ALA A 162 11.75 -6.55 2.41
N LEU A 163 11.27 -7.76 2.15
CA LEU A 163 11.42 -8.45 0.88
C LEU A 163 10.12 -8.31 0.11
N VAL A 164 10.19 -7.73 -1.07
CA VAL A 164 9.03 -7.36 -1.87
C VAL A 164 8.98 -8.16 -3.15
N GLY A 165 7.89 -8.89 -3.38
CA GLY A 165 7.65 -9.65 -4.59
C GLY A 165 6.32 -9.25 -5.23
N VAL A 166 6.34 -8.92 -6.54
CA VAL A 166 5.14 -8.66 -7.33
C VAL A 166 5.12 -9.59 -8.52
N ALA A 167 4.09 -10.41 -8.61
CA ALA A 167 3.92 -11.44 -9.64
C ALA A 167 2.54 -11.34 -10.28
N THR A 168 2.39 -11.99 -11.44
CA THR A 168 1.08 -12.32 -12.01
C THR A 168 0.73 -13.77 -11.68
N PRO A 169 -0.52 -14.23 -11.78
CA PRO A 169 -0.90 -15.61 -11.48
C PRO A 169 -0.08 -16.68 -12.24
N SER A 170 0.35 -16.35 -13.47
CA SER A 170 1.15 -17.28 -14.28
C SER A 170 2.63 -17.32 -13.89
N THR A 171 3.10 -16.40 -13.05
CA THR A 171 4.53 -16.26 -12.71
C THR A 171 4.85 -16.50 -11.24
N THR A 172 3.85 -16.80 -10.40
CA THR A 172 4.02 -16.97 -8.93
C THR A 172 5.09 -18.00 -8.54
N ASP A 173 5.29 -19.05 -9.37
CA ASP A 173 6.25 -20.12 -9.11
C ASP A 173 7.66 -19.84 -9.69
N ASP A 174 7.84 -18.69 -10.36
CA ASP A 174 9.08 -18.35 -11.05
C ASP A 174 9.51 -16.91 -10.74
N VAL A 175 10.30 -16.76 -9.68
CA VAL A 175 10.82 -15.46 -9.21
C VAL A 175 11.55 -14.69 -10.32
N ASP A 176 12.10 -15.39 -11.32
CA ASP A 176 12.78 -14.74 -12.44
C ASP A 176 11.83 -13.97 -13.36
N LYS A 177 10.55 -14.26 -13.29
CA LYS A 177 9.49 -13.58 -14.04
C LYS A 177 8.69 -12.57 -13.26
N TYR A 178 9.01 -12.33 -11.99
CA TYR A 178 8.35 -11.29 -11.21
C TYR A 178 8.56 -9.90 -11.83
N LEU A 179 7.54 -9.06 -11.74
CA LEU A 179 7.62 -7.65 -12.14
C LEU A 179 8.56 -6.88 -11.21
N ILE A 180 8.48 -7.18 -9.91
CA ILE A 180 9.34 -6.64 -8.87
C ILE A 180 9.80 -7.81 -8.00
N TYR A 181 11.11 -7.88 -7.73
CA TYR A 181 11.69 -8.72 -6.69
C TYR A 181 12.87 -7.97 -6.11
N ASP A 182 12.63 -7.27 -5.02
CA ASP A 182 13.57 -6.29 -4.46
C ASP A 182 13.49 -6.27 -2.94
N ALA A 183 14.41 -5.60 -2.28
CA ALA A 183 14.45 -5.48 -0.84
C ALA A 183 14.49 -4.01 -0.41
N VAL A 184 13.84 -3.71 0.71
CA VAL A 184 13.95 -2.43 1.42
C VAL A 184 14.80 -2.70 2.67
N THR A 185 16.00 -2.15 2.73
CA THR A 185 16.92 -2.32 3.85
C THR A 185 17.12 -1.06 4.68
N TYR A 186 16.61 0.07 4.20
CA TYR A 186 16.53 1.36 4.91
C TYR A 186 15.39 2.21 4.30
N PRO A 187 14.86 3.22 5.01
CA PRO A 187 13.66 3.96 4.62
C PRO A 187 13.70 4.63 3.24
N GLY A 188 14.86 5.12 2.83
CA GLY A 188 15.08 5.80 1.55
C GLY A 188 15.37 4.87 0.35
N GLN A 189 15.37 3.56 0.55
CA GLN A 189 15.59 2.58 -0.53
C GLN A 189 14.26 2.24 -1.20
N PHE A 190 13.96 2.89 -2.31
CA PHE A 190 12.77 2.60 -3.10
C PHE A 190 12.96 1.34 -3.95
N VAL A 191 11.95 0.47 -3.93
CA VAL A 191 11.92 -0.71 -4.80
C VAL A 191 11.82 -0.31 -6.27
N SER A 192 12.27 -1.17 -7.16
CA SER A 192 12.31 -0.92 -8.60
C SER A 192 11.78 -2.10 -9.40
N LEU A 193 11.41 -1.85 -10.65
CA LEU A 193 11.10 -2.92 -11.59
C LEU A 193 12.33 -3.81 -11.80
N LYS A 194 12.07 -5.11 -11.87
CA LYS A 194 13.11 -6.08 -12.22
C LYS A 194 13.59 -5.81 -13.66
N LYS A 195 14.90 -5.85 -13.85
CA LYS A 195 15.55 -5.59 -15.15
C LYS A 195 15.73 -6.86 -15.95
#